data_7ad428d2f07a9d490025baaeb6be956a
#
_entry.id   7ad428d2f07a9d490025baaeb6be956a
#
_cell.length_a   1.000
_cell.length_b   1.000
_cell.length_c   1.000
_cell.angle_alpha   90.00
_cell.angle_beta   90.00
_cell.angle_gamma   90.00
#
_symmetry.space_group_name_H-M   'P 1'
#
loop_
_entity.id
_entity.type
_entity.pdbx_description
1 polymer ?
#
loop_
_entity_poly.entity_id
_entity_poly.type
_entity_poly.pdbx_seq_one_letter_code
_entity_poly.pdbx_strand_id
1 'polypeptide(L)'
;MQSQLFRLFDLGAPSYFVLLITGFLFAAALGVLWAKRIGRNPDVVVDLALGMLLAGVAGARILHVLADGYFWDYVHLCTDPSLVDWQITKDACLSERYDGVWDAAKGVCHPKESDCFAWAYFWAGGLTYYGGFVGASVVAWFLLKRDHFPFWKAADMAGFAIPIGLAFGRMGCLLAGCCFGVRNDGPLALIFPPGSPASESQFKQGLLASTRIESLPVLPAQLGESVASLAIAAFCLLVVHPRKRYDGHVFVVFVVLYAVARFLLEFFRADDRGGILALSTSQWVGVVLVVAASVFHFRRLKSLPAIP
;
A
#
# COMPACT_ATOMS: atom_id res chain seq x y z
N MET A 1 10.34 1.23 18.98
CA MET A 1 10.19 1.57 17.54
C MET A 1 9.88 3.04 17.44
N GLN A 2 10.49 3.76 16.52
CA GLN A 2 10.28 5.19 16.38
C GLN A 2 9.18 5.43 15.35
N SER A 3 8.03 5.90 15.80
CA SER A 3 6.93 6.33 14.92
C SER A 3 7.30 7.59 14.11
N GLN A 4 8.33 8.32 14.55
CA GLN A 4 8.91 9.50 13.88
C GLN A 4 10.41 9.29 13.74
N LEU A 5 10.96 9.42 12.52
CA LEU A 5 12.39 9.25 12.25
C LEU A 5 13.20 10.52 12.56
N PHE A 6 12.62 11.69 12.32
CA PHE A 6 13.24 12.98 12.64
C PHE A 6 12.15 14.06 12.73
N ARG A 7 12.47 15.15 13.43
CA ARG A 7 11.66 16.37 13.47
C ARG A 7 12.31 17.41 12.57
N LEU A 8 11.57 17.91 11.59
CA LEU A 8 11.96 19.03 10.75
C LEU A 8 10.98 20.17 11.00
N PHE A 9 11.46 21.33 11.47
CA PHE A 9 10.63 22.51 11.79
C PHE A 9 9.40 22.19 12.68
N ASP A 10 9.60 21.43 13.78
CA ASP A 10 8.55 20.94 14.69
C ASP A 10 7.52 19.97 14.09
N LEU A 11 7.60 19.70 12.80
CA LEU A 11 6.82 18.63 12.15
C LEU A 11 7.53 17.30 12.32
N GLY A 12 6.93 16.39 13.07
CA GLY A 12 7.40 15.00 13.16
C GLY A 12 7.14 14.28 11.82
N ALA A 13 8.22 13.85 11.14
CA ALA A 13 8.08 13.07 9.93
C ALA A 13 7.75 11.60 10.28
N PRO A 14 6.51 11.12 9.98
CA PRO A 14 6.15 9.74 10.24
C PRO A 14 7.07 8.79 9.47
N SER A 15 7.64 7.81 10.17
CA SER A 15 8.59 6.86 9.60
C SER A 15 8.06 6.12 8.37
N TYR A 16 6.75 5.86 8.36
CA TYR A 16 6.07 5.25 7.21
C TYR A 16 6.22 6.09 5.93
N PHE A 17 5.92 7.38 5.99
CA PHE A 17 6.01 8.25 4.81
C PHE A 17 7.44 8.43 4.32
N VAL A 18 8.40 8.57 5.24
CA VAL A 18 9.83 8.70 4.88
C VAL A 18 10.30 7.47 4.11
N LEU A 19 9.99 6.27 4.61
CA LEU A 19 10.39 5.03 3.95
C LEU A 19 9.64 4.82 2.63
N LEU A 20 8.35 5.17 2.56
CA LEU A 20 7.58 5.09 1.33
C LEU A 20 8.17 5.99 0.23
N ILE A 21 8.47 7.24 0.57
CA ILE A 21 9.10 8.19 -0.37
C ILE A 21 10.49 7.71 -0.78
N THR A 22 11.30 7.22 0.17
CA THR A 22 12.63 6.68 -0.11
C THR A 22 12.56 5.51 -1.08
N GLY A 23 11.63 4.56 -0.84
CA GLY A 23 11.42 3.42 -1.74
C GLY A 23 10.94 3.83 -3.13
N PHE A 24 10.05 4.81 -3.19
CA PHE A 24 9.57 5.38 -4.46
C PHE A 24 10.71 6.03 -5.26
N LEU A 25 11.50 6.89 -4.62
CA LEU A 25 12.63 7.56 -5.27
C LEU A 25 13.69 6.56 -5.72
N PHE A 26 13.97 5.54 -4.91
CA PHE A 26 14.93 4.49 -5.26
C PHE A 26 14.44 3.67 -6.46
N ALA A 27 13.16 3.25 -6.48
CA ALA A 27 12.58 2.52 -7.58
C ALA A 27 12.56 3.37 -8.88
N ALA A 28 12.21 4.65 -8.78
CA ALA A 28 12.21 5.58 -9.90
C ALA A 28 13.63 5.79 -10.46
N ALA A 29 14.63 6.02 -9.59
CA ALA A 29 16.03 6.17 -10.00
C ALA A 29 16.55 4.91 -10.71
N LEU A 30 16.23 3.73 -10.20
CA LEU A 30 16.61 2.47 -10.84
C LEU A 30 15.91 2.29 -12.20
N GLY A 31 14.64 2.70 -12.32
CA GLY A 31 13.91 2.73 -13.59
C GLY A 31 14.53 3.67 -14.61
N VAL A 32 14.97 4.87 -14.19
CA VAL A 32 15.70 5.84 -15.03
C VAL A 32 17.02 5.26 -15.53
N LEU A 33 17.80 4.63 -14.64
CA LEU A 33 19.06 3.98 -15.01
C LEU A 33 18.82 2.82 -15.98
N TRP A 34 17.78 2.05 -15.76
CA TRP A 34 17.37 0.97 -16.65
C TRP A 34 16.97 1.51 -18.04
N ALA A 35 16.14 2.56 -18.11
CA ALA A 35 15.73 3.18 -19.38
C ALA A 35 16.95 3.68 -20.19
N LYS A 36 17.91 4.31 -19.53
CA LYS A 36 19.18 4.73 -20.15
C LYS A 36 19.95 3.53 -20.73
N ARG A 37 20.04 2.42 -19.98
CA ARG A 37 20.76 1.19 -20.42
C ARG A 37 20.13 0.53 -21.64
N ILE A 38 18.81 0.62 -21.80
CA ILE A 38 18.11 0.04 -22.97
C ILE A 38 17.95 1.06 -24.12
N GLY A 39 18.62 2.22 -24.05
CA GLY A 39 18.58 3.25 -25.10
C GLY A 39 17.20 3.92 -25.25
N ARG A 40 16.42 4.05 -24.16
CA ARG A 40 15.12 4.73 -24.14
C ARG A 40 15.22 6.06 -23.39
N ASN A 41 14.31 6.99 -23.71
CA ASN A 41 14.24 8.26 -23.01
C ASN A 41 13.89 8.05 -21.53
N PRO A 42 14.79 8.43 -20.59
CA PRO A 42 14.57 8.28 -19.17
C PRO A 42 13.47 9.21 -18.62
N ASP A 43 13.17 10.32 -19.29
CA ASP A 43 12.14 11.28 -18.85
C ASP A 43 10.75 10.64 -18.81
N VAL A 44 10.50 9.67 -19.70
CA VAL A 44 9.27 8.89 -19.69
C VAL A 44 9.08 8.15 -18.36
N VAL A 45 10.17 7.65 -17.76
CA VAL A 45 10.09 6.97 -16.45
C VAL A 45 9.79 7.96 -15.33
N VAL A 46 10.35 9.17 -15.40
CA VAL A 46 10.04 10.24 -14.43
C VAL A 46 8.58 10.67 -14.54
N ASP A 47 8.10 10.92 -15.77
CA ASP A 47 6.70 11.26 -16.04
C ASP A 47 5.75 10.16 -15.55
N LEU A 48 6.08 8.89 -15.81
CA LEU A 48 5.33 7.74 -15.30
C LEU A 48 5.30 7.71 -13.77
N ALA A 49 6.45 7.87 -13.12
CA ALA A 49 6.55 7.83 -11.67
C ALA A 49 5.69 8.95 -11.04
N LEU A 50 5.85 10.19 -11.49
CA LEU A 50 5.11 11.34 -10.96
C LEU A 50 3.62 11.27 -11.32
N GLY A 51 3.30 10.95 -12.56
CA GLY A 51 1.92 10.84 -13.01
C GLY A 51 1.15 9.73 -12.28
N MET A 52 1.76 8.56 -12.12
CA MET A 52 1.16 7.46 -11.37
C MET A 52 1.02 7.77 -9.87
N LEU A 53 1.97 8.48 -9.26
CA LEU A 53 1.88 8.90 -7.87
C LEU A 53 0.70 9.84 -7.67
N LEU A 54 0.60 10.90 -8.47
CA LEU A 54 -0.46 11.90 -8.37
C LEU A 54 -1.84 11.27 -8.66
N ALA A 55 -1.95 10.51 -9.75
CA ALA A 55 -3.20 9.85 -10.12
C ALA A 55 -3.58 8.74 -9.14
N GLY A 56 -2.59 8.04 -8.57
CA GLY A 56 -2.80 7.04 -7.53
C GLY A 56 -3.37 7.64 -6.26
N VAL A 57 -2.80 8.73 -5.76
CA VAL A 57 -3.32 9.44 -4.58
C VAL A 57 -4.71 10.01 -4.85
N ALA A 58 -4.90 10.69 -5.98
CA ALA A 58 -6.20 11.26 -6.36
C ALA A 58 -7.27 10.16 -6.53
N GLY A 59 -6.96 9.09 -7.25
CA GLY A 59 -7.89 7.98 -7.47
C GLY A 59 -8.24 7.25 -6.17
N ALA A 60 -7.26 7.04 -5.28
CA ALA A 60 -7.49 6.44 -3.96
C ALA A 60 -8.46 7.30 -3.13
N ARG A 61 -8.30 8.62 -3.16
CA ARG A 61 -9.16 9.55 -2.43
C ARG A 61 -10.55 9.65 -3.04
N ILE A 62 -10.65 9.77 -4.36
CA ILE A 62 -11.93 9.83 -5.07
C ILE A 62 -12.76 8.56 -4.78
N LEU A 63 -12.16 7.38 -4.89
CA LEU A 63 -12.90 6.15 -4.63
C LEU A 63 -13.32 6.02 -3.17
N HIS A 64 -12.49 6.46 -2.22
CA HIS A 64 -12.85 6.52 -0.81
C HIS A 64 -14.10 7.38 -0.59
N VAL A 65 -14.11 8.60 -1.13
CA VAL A 65 -15.25 9.50 -0.99
C VAL A 65 -16.52 8.92 -1.60
N LEU A 66 -16.41 8.25 -2.76
CA LEU A 66 -17.58 7.78 -3.50
C LEU A 66 -18.11 6.41 -3.05
N ALA A 67 -17.24 5.50 -2.62
CA ALA A 67 -17.58 4.08 -2.48
C ALA A 67 -17.50 3.52 -1.05
N ASP A 68 -16.77 4.16 -0.14
CA ASP A 68 -16.60 3.63 1.23
C ASP A 68 -17.74 4.02 2.20
N GLY A 69 -18.85 4.58 1.67
CA GLY A 69 -20.04 4.93 2.44
C GLY A 69 -20.04 6.34 3.06
N TYR A 70 -18.96 7.09 2.88
CA TYR A 70 -18.79 8.44 3.47
C TYR A 70 -19.22 9.59 2.53
N PHE A 71 -19.80 9.30 1.39
CA PHE A 71 -20.16 10.33 0.41
C PHE A 71 -21.07 11.42 1.00
N TRP A 72 -22.11 11.01 1.72
CA TRP A 72 -23.04 11.96 2.35
C TRP A 72 -22.39 12.72 3.50
N ASP A 73 -21.46 12.10 4.24
CA ASP A 73 -20.73 12.80 5.30
C ASP A 73 -19.90 13.96 4.72
N TYR A 74 -19.26 13.76 3.57
CA TYR A 74 -18.54 14.85 2.89
C TYR A 74 -19.47 15.92 2.33
N VAL A 75 -20.67 15.58 1.86
CA VAL A 75 -21.70 16.55 1.44
C VAL A 75 -22.19 17.34 2.67
N HIS A 76 -22.48 16.65 3.79
CA HIS A 76 -22.96 17.31 5.01
C HIS A 76 -21.86 18.16 5.67
N LEU A 77 -20.60 17.76 5.61
CA LEU A 77 -19.47 18.60 6.05
C LEU A 77 -19.45 19.99 5.38
N CYS A 78 -19.94 20.06 4.14
CA CYS A 78 -20.05 21.33 3.41
C CYS A 78 -21.35 22.08 3.70
N THR A 79 -22.47 21.35 3.92
CA THR A 79 -23.82 21.94 4.00
C THR A 79 -24.31 22.11 5.42
N ASP A 80 -24.28 21.04 6.22
CA ASP A 80 -24.72 20.99 7.61
C ASP A 80 -23.87 20.01 8.43
N PRO A 81 -22.80 20.46 9.07
CA PRO A 81 -21.89 19.61 9.85
C PRO A 81 -22.56 18.87 11.00
N SER A 82 -23.71 19.31 11.49
CA SER A 82 -24.43 18.66 12.59
C SER A 82 -25.01 17.30 12.21
N LEU A 83 -25.09 16.98 10.90
CA LEU A 83 -25.53 15.70 10.36
C LEU A 83 -24.40 14.66 10.22
N VAL A 84 -23.16 15.06 10.52
CA VAL A 84 -21.99 14.15 10.45
C VAL A 84 -21.70 13.58 11.84
N ASP A 85 -21.75 12.27 11.98
CA ASP A 85 -21.56 11.55 13.24
C ASP A 85 -20.18 10.89 13.30
N TRP A 86 -19.19 11.54 13.93
CA TRP A 86 -17.89 10.93 14.18
C TRP A 86 -17.93 9.98 15.37
N GLN A 87 -17.63 8.73 15.14
CA GLN A 87 -17.60 7.68 16.16
C GLN A 87 -16.27 7.71 16.94
N ILE A 88 -16.01 8.81 17.65
CA ILE A 88 -14.80 9.01 18.45
C ILE A 88 -15.15 9.25 19.92
N THR A 89 -14.19 9.09 20.82
CA THR A 89 -14.40 9.35 22.25
C THR A 89 -14.61 10.82 22.52
N LYS A 90 -15.30 11.14 23.63
CA LYS A 90 -15.54 12.52 24.06
C LYS A 90 -14.25 13.35 24.18
N ASP A 91 -13.19 12.75 24.77
CA ASP A 91 -11.90 13.43 24.95
C ASP A 91 -11.23 13.71 23.60
N ALA A 92 -11.36 12.80 22.64
CA ALA A 92 -10.86 13.02 21.29
C ALA A 92 -11.65 14.13 20.57
N CYS A 93 -12.98 14.13 20.71
CA CYS A 93 -13.88 15.13 20.11
C CYS A 93 -13.51 16.56 20.54
N LEU A 94 -13.24 16.76 21.84
CA LEU A 94 -12.93 18.05 22.43
C LEU A 94 -11.43 18.41 22.34
N SER A 95 -10.61 17.57 21.71
CA SER A 95 -9.18 17.85 21.51
C SER A 95 -8.96 18.90 20.42
N GLU A 96 -7.84 19.60 20.46
CA GLU A 96 -7.41 20.56 19.42
C GLU A 96 -7.34 19.96 18.02
N ARG A 97 -7.25 18.64 17.93
CA ARG A 97 -7.17 17.93 16.65
C ARG A 97 -8.52 17.89 15.92
N TYR A 98 -9.62 17.73 16.65
CA TYR A 98 -10.96 17.56 16.07
C TYR A 98 -11.83 18.80 16.28
N ASP A 99 -11.63 19.55 17.38
CA ASP A 99 -12.40 20.76 17.77
C ASP A 99 -13.89 20.62 17.48
N GLY A 100 -14.46 19.49 17.95
CA GLY A 100 -15.83 19.10 17.64
C GLY A 100 -16.81 19.44 18.77
N VAL A 101 -18.08 19.27 18.50
CA VAL A 101 -19.19 19.40 19.46
C VAL A 101 -19.64 18.01 19.87
N TRP A 102 -19.59 17.70 21.17
CA TRP A 102 -20.02 16.40 21.69
C TRP A 102 -21.52 16.35 21.91
N ASP A 103 -22.21 15.47 21.18
CA ASP A 103 -23.62 15.14 21.46
C ASP A 103 -23.70 14.02 22.52
N ALA A 104 -24.08 14.38 23.74
CA ALA A 104 -24.18 13.44 24.84
C ALA A 104 -25.41 12.48 24.70
N ALA A 105 -26.43 12.87 23.95
CA ALA A 105 -27.63 12.06 23.76
C ALA A 105 -27.38 10.89 22.77
N LYS A 106 -26.61 11.16 21.72
CA LYS A 106 -26.23 10.17 20.71
C LYS A 106 -24.89 9.48 21.01
N GLY A 107 -24.05 10.06 21.86
CA GLY A 107 -22.70 9.58 22.14
C GLY A 107 -21.73 9.74 20.98
N VAL A 108 -21.92 10.74 20.14
CA VAL A 108 -21.14 11.02 18.92
C VAL A 108 -20.57 12.44 18.96
N CYS A 109 -19.57 12.69 18.11
CA CYS A 109 -18.97 13.99 17.91
C CYS A 109 -19.41 14.58 16.57
N HIS A 110 -19.81 15.84 16.54
CA HIS A 110 -20.09 16.58 15.31
C HIS A 110 -18.98 17.58 15.03
N PRO A 111 -18.62 17.81 13.75
CA PRO A 111 -17.75 18.91 13.35
C PRO A 111 -18.35 20.25 13.78
N LYS A 112 -17.51 21.17 14.23
CA LYS A 112 -17.95 22.51 14.67
C LYS A 112 -18.18 23.46 13.50
N GLU A 113 -17.35 23.36 12.48
CA GLU A 113 -17.35 24.24 11.31
C GLU A 113 -17.57 23.43 10.02
N SER A 114 -18.16 24.10 9.02
CA SER A 114 -18.32 23.51 7.69
C SER A 114 -16.97 23.51 6.95
N ASP A 115 -16.65 22.40 6.28
CA ASP A 115 -15.45 22.24 5.46
C ASP A 115 -15.79 21.60 4.14
N CYS A 116 -15.94 22.41 3.11
CA CYS A 116 -16.24 21.96 1.75
C CYS A 116 -15.04 21.31 1.04
N PHE A 117 -13.83 21.42 1.58
CA PHE A 117 -12.63 20.85 1.01
C PHE A 117 -12.17 19.56 1.72
N ALA A 118 -12.86 19.13 2.77
CA ALA A 118 -12.52 17.91 3.51
C ALA A 118 -12.32 16.67 2.63
N TRP A 119 -13.08 16.55 1.54
CA TRP A 119 -12.95 15.46 0.56
C TRP A 119 -11.57 15.42 -0.12
N ALA A 120 -10.87 16.54 -0.22
CA ALA A 120 -9.57 16.66 -0.88
C ALA A 120 -8.38 16.39 0.05
N TYR A 121 -8.58 16.31 1.38
CA TYR A 121 -7.50 16.15 2.36
C TYR A 121 -6.98 14.70 2.38
N PHE A 122 -6.11 14.36 1.43
CA PHE A 122 -5.50 13.02 1.36
C PHE A 122 -4.60 12.71 2.56
N TRP A 123 -4.06 13.71 3.25
CA TRP A 123 -3.24 13.55 4.46
C TRP A 123 -4.05 13.21 5.71
N ALA A 124 -5.36 13.43 5.70
CA ALA A 124 -6.25 13.07 6.81
C ALA A 124 -6.56 11.56 6.86
N GLY A 125 -6.11 10.79 5.86
CA GLY A 125 -6.41 9.37 5.73
C GLY A 125 -7.55 9.11 4.73
N GLY A 126 -8.12 7.90 4.74
CA GLY A 126 -9.18 7.53 3.81
C GLY A 126 -8.67 7.43 2.37
N LEU A 127 -7.80 6.46 2.12
CA LEU A 127 -7.24 6.16 0.79
C LEU A 127 -7.55 4.70 0.44
N THR A 128 -8.37 4.50 -0.59
CA THR A 128 -8.77 3.16 -1.04
C THR A 128 -7.78 2.62 -2.05
N TYR A 129 -7.22 1.44 -1.76
CA TYR A 129 -6.21 0.81 -2.62
C TYR A 129 -6.66 0.67 -4.08
N TYR A 130 -7.88 0.20 -4.32
CA TYR A 130 -8.39 -0.02 -5.68
C TYR A 130 -8.51 1.26 -6.50
N GLY A 131 -8.91 2.37 -5.87
CA GLY A 131 -8.95 3.67 -6.53
C GLY A 131 -7.56 4.14 -6.97
N GLY A 132 -6.58 3.95 -6.09
CA GLY A 132 -5.18 4.26 -6.40
C GLY A 132 -4.64 3.39 -7.54
N PHE A 133 -4.92 2.10 -7.53
CA PHE A 133 -4.49 1.17 -8.57
C PHE A 133 -5.10 1.53 -9.95
N VAL A 134 -6.40 1.80 -10.00
CA VAL A 134 -7.09 2.19 -11.24
C VAL A 134 -6.56 3.52 -11.75
N GLY A 135 -6.47 4.55 -10.89
CA GLY A 135 -5.97 5.88 -11.27
C GLY A 135 -4.54 5.82 -11.82
N ALA A 136 -3.63 5.15 -11.11
CA ALA A 136 -2.25 4.96 -11.56
C ALA A 136 -2.17 4.18 -12.89
N SER A 137 -2.97 3.11 -13.04
CA SER A 137 -2.97 2.29 -14.25
C SER A 137 -3.47 3.05 -15.48
N VAL A 138 -4.53 3.85 -15.34
CA VAL A 138 -5.08 4.69 -16.42
C VAL A 138 -4.05 5.73 -16.88
N VAL A 139 -3.42 6.42 -15.94
CA VAL A 139 -2.40 7.43 -16.27
C VAL A 139 -1.15 6.78 -16.86
N ALA A 140 -0.72 5.64 -16.33
CA ALA A 140 0.39 4.89 -16.92
C ALA A 140 0.11 4.49 -18.37
N TRP A 141 -1.08 3.96 -18.66
CA TRP A 141 -1.48 3.62 -20.02
C TRP A 141 -1.48 4.83 -20.95
N PHE A 142 -2.02 5.96 -20.50
CA PHE A 142 -2.07 7.21 -21.26
C PHE A 142 -0.67 7.74 -21.57
N LEU A 143 0.22 7.83 -20.57
CA LEU A 143 1.59 8.34 -20.72
C LEU A 143 2.42 7.42 -21.64
N LEU A 144 2.33 6.11 -21.46
CA LEU A 144 3.01 5.15 -22.33
C LEU A 144 2.58 5.28 -23.79
N LYS A 145 1.27 5.52 -24.03
CA LYS A 145 0.74 5.72 -25.37
C LYS A 145 1.18 7.06 -25.95
N ARG A 146 1.15 8.16 -25.16
CA ARG A 146 1.61 9.49 -25.55
C ARG A 146 3.07 9.46 -26.02
N ASP A 147 3.92 8.79 -25.24
CA ASP A 147 5.37 8.79 -25.46
C ASP A 147 5.84 7.62 -26.35
N HIS A 148 4.90 6.88 -26.97
CA HIS A 148 5.17 5.72 -27.80
C HIS A 148 6.11 4.70 -27.13
N PHE A 149 6.04 4.59 -25.80
CA PHE A 149 6.86 3.66 -25.04
C PHE A 149 6.20 2.27 -25.03
N PRO A 150 6.92 1.19 -25.39
CA PRO A 150 6.33 -0.14 -25.46
C PRO A 150 5.82 -0.61 -24.08
N PHE A 151 4.53 -0.87 -23.97
CA PHE A 151 3.85 -1.27 -22.72
C PHE A 151 4.55 -2.44 -22.02
N TRP A 152 4.89 -3.50 -22.75
CA TRP A 152 5.52 -4.67 -22.16
C TRP A 152 6.95 -4.43 -21.66
N LYS A 153 7.67 -3.44 -22.22
CA LYS A 153 8.97 -3.03 -21.67
C LYS A 153 8.78 -2.25 -20.37
N ALA A 154 7.78 -1.39 -20.30
CA ALA A 154 7.43 -0.71 -19.05
C ALA A 154 6.97 -1.70 -17.98
N ALA A 155 6.20 -2.74 -18.36
CA ALA A 155 5.81 -3.82 -17.47
C ALA A 155 7.03 -4.58 -16.91
N ASP A 156 8.06 -4.85 -17.72
CA ASP A 156 9.30 -5.46 -17.24
C ASP A 156 10.00 -4.57 -16.18
N MET A 157 10.02 -3.26 -16.38
CA MET A 157 10.51 -2.31 -15.38
C MET A 157 9.68 -2.39 -14.09
N ALA A 158 8.36 -2.40 -14.21
CA ALA A 158 7.45 -2.53 -13.08
C ALA A 158 7.71 -3.83 -12.29
N GLY A 159 8.09 -4.92 -12.95
CA GLY A 159 8.40 -6.21 -12.35
C GLY A 159 9.53 -6.20 -11.33
N PHE A 160 10.45 -5.23 -11.36
CA PHE A 160 11.44 -5.03 -10.30
C PHE A 160 11.23 -3.74 -9.48
N ALA A 161 10.60 -2.72 -10.05
CA ALA A 161 10.36 -1.46 -9.35
C ALA A 161 9.25 -1.59 -8.27
N ILE A 162 8.14 -2.27 -8.60
CA ILE A 162 7.03 -2.48 -7.64
C ILE A 162 7.49 -3.22 -6.38
N PRO A 163 8.19 -4.38 -6.47
CA PRO A 163 8.58 -5.07 -5.25
C PRO A 163 9.60 -4.30 -4.41
N ILE A 164 10.41 -3.40 -4.99
CA ILE A 164 11.24 -2.47 -4.23
C ILE A 164 10.36 -1.53 -3.41
N GLY A 165 9.39 -0.86 -4.04
CA GLY A 165 8.47 0.04 -3.35
C GLY A 165 7.70 -0.68 -2.22
N LEU A 166 7.25 -1.92 -2.47
CA LEU A 166 6.59 -2.76 -1.47
C LEU A 166 7.50 -3.05 -0.27
N ALA A 167 8.77 -3.37 -0.51
CA ALA A 167 9.71 -3.67 0.56
C ALA A 167 9.90 -2.48 1.52
N PHE A 168 10.11 -1.29 0.98
CA PHE A 168 10.22 -0.07 1.78
C PHE A 168 8.90 0.28 2.49
N GLY A 169 7.76 0.11 1.82
CA GLY A 169 6.46 0.30 2.43
C GLY A 169 6.22 -0.65 3.62
N ARG A 170 6.65 -1.92 3.52
CA ARG A 170 6.54 -2.90 4.62
C ARG A 170 7.49 -2.59 5.78
N MET A 171 8.68 -2.07 5.52
CA MET A 171 9.54 -1.53 6.57
C MET A 171 8.89 -0.32 7.25
N GLY A 172 8.19 0.52 6.50
CA GLY A 172 7.39 1.61 7.06
C GLY A 172 6.27 1.11 7.98
N CYS A 173 5.54 0.06 7.56
CA CYS A 173 4.53 -0.59 8.39
C CYS A 173 5.13 -1.19 9.69
N LEU A 174 6.34 -1.76 9.63
CA LEU A 174 7.05 -2.27 10.79
C LEU A 174 7.32 -1.16 11.82
N LEU A 175 7.85 -0.04 11.38
CA LEU A 175 8.14 1.11 12.26
C LEU A 175 6.87 1.78 12.80
N ALA A 176 5.80 1.78 12.03
CA ALA A 176 4.48 2.30 12.43
C ALA A 176 3.73 1.33 13.37
N GLY A 177 4.13 0.06 13.46
CA GLY A 177 3.48 -0.96 14.30
C GLY A 177 2.15 -1.50 13.75
N CYS A 178 1.91 -1.40 12.43
CA CYS A 178 0.71 -1.93 11.77
C CYS A 178 1.02 -3.17 10.93
N CYS A 179 -0.01 -3.93 10.52
CA CYS A 179 0.12 -5.11 9.66
C CYS A 179 0.99 -6.24 10.25
N PHE A 180 0.99 -6.39 11.55
CA PHE A 180 1.74 -7.40 12.30
C PHE A 180 1.20 -8.81 12.07
N GLY A 181 1.99 -9.80 12.45
CA GLY A 181 1.62 -11.21 12.35
C GLY A 181 0.91 -11.74 13.59
N VAL A 182 0.65 -13.04 13.57
CA VAL A 182 0.04 -13.75 14.69
C VAL A 182 0.86 -13.64 15.96
N ARG A 183 0.22 -13.81 17.13
CA ARG A 183 0.90 -13.87 18.41
C ARG A 183 1.93 -15.00 18.39
N ASN A 184 3.12 -14.70 18.88
CA ASN A 184 4.23 -15.64 18.94
C ASN A 184 5.17 -15.25 20.09
N ASP A 185 5.50 -16.20 20.96
CA ASP A 185 6.40 -15.99 22.09
C ASP A 185 7.84 -16.46 21.76
N GLY A 186 8.14 -16.75 20.50
CA GLY A 186 9.44 -17.21 20.02
C GLY A 186 10.48 -16.08 19.83
N PRO A 187 11.73 -16.43 19.47
CA PRO A 187 12.86 -15.49 19.41
C PRO A 187 12.75 -14.40 18.35
N LEU A 188 11.85 -14.56 17.37
CA LEU A 188 11.60 -13.55 16.30
C LEU A 188 10.42 -12.64 16.63
N ALA A 189 9.77 -12.79 17.79
CA ALA A 189 8.65 -11.97 18.16
C ALA A 189 9.09 -10.55 18.52
N LEU A 190 8.26 -9.57 18.15
CA LEU A 190 8.43 -8.16 18.47
C LEU A 190 7.27 -7.67 19.33
N ILE A 191 7.61 -6.77 20.26
CA ILE A 191 6.65 -6.06 21.11
C ILE A 191 6.56 -4.62 20.60
N PHE A 192 5.36 -4.14 20.37
CA PHE A 192 5.10 -2.78 19.91
C PHE A 192 4.76 -1.86 21.09
N PRO A 193 5.14 -0.56 21.03
CA PRO A 193 4.94 0.37 22.13
C PRO A 193 3.45 0.64 22.40
N PRO A 194 3.13 1.20 23.59
CA PRO A 194 1.79 1.65 23.93
C PRO A 194 1.23 2.60 22.88
N GLY A 195 -0.09 2.52 22.60
CA GLY A 195 -0.76 3.33 21.58
C GLY A 195 -0.39 2.99 20.14
N SER A 196 0.33 1.89 19.90
CA SER A 196 0.57 1.39 18.56
C SER A 196 -0.68 0.70 17.99
N PRO A 197 -0.84 0.63 16.65
CA PRO A 197 -1.91 -0.15 16.03
C PRO A 197 -1.99 -1.59 16.52
N ALA A 198 -0.86 -2.20 16.91
CA ALA A 198 -0.83 -3.53 17.50
C ALA A 198 -1.48 -3.57 18.88
N SER A 199 -1.14 -2.65 19.79
CA SER A 199 -1.76 -2.59 21.12
C SER A 199 -3.24 -2.23 21.03
N GLU A 200 -3.63 -1.33 20.13
CA GLU A 200 -5.04 -0.98 19.89
C GLU A 200 -5.86 -2.16 19.37
N SER A 201 -5.32 -2.91 18.41
CA SER A 201 -5.97 -4.10 17.86
C SER A 201 -6.17 -5.19 18.92
N GLN A 202 -5.14 -5.45 19.72
CA GLN A 202 -5.20 -6.45 20.80
C GLN A 202 -6.12 -6.01 21.94
N PHE A 203 -6.21 -4.72 22.23
CA PHE A 203 -7.21 -4.18 23.16
C PHE A 203 -8.63 -4.41 22.66
N LYS A 204 -8.91 -4.10 21.38
CA LYS A 204 -10.23 -4.37 20.76
C LYS A 204 -10.62 -5.84 20.77
N GLN A 205 -9.63 -6.74 20.71
CA GLN A 205 -9.82 -8.19 20.83
C GLN A 205 -9.96 -8.67 22.28
N GLY A 206 -9.89 -7.78 23.27
CA GLY A 206 -9.97 -8.14 24.70
C GLY A 206 -8.71 -8.81 25.25
N LEU A 207 -7.60 -8.78 24.53
CA LEU A 207 -6.33 -9.38 24.93
C LEU A 207 -5.51 -8.47 25.86
N LEU A 208 -5.78 -7.17 25.86
CA LEU A 208 -5.12 -6.16 26.68
C LEU A 208 -6.15 -5.40 27.53
N ALA A 209 -5.74 -4.99 28.72
CA ALA A 209 -6.58 -4.20 29.62
C ALA A 209 -6.69 -2.72 29.20
N SER A 210 -5.75 -2.22 28.40
CA SER A 210 -5.70 -0.82 27.95
C SER A 210 -4.82 -0.69 26.71
N THR A 211 -5.11 0.32 25.87
CA THR A 211 -4.24 0.72 24.75
C THR A 211 -2.95 1.42 25.21
N ARG A 212 -2.84 1.78 26.49
CA ARG A 212 -1.68 2.48 27.09
C ARG A 212 -0.58 1.54 27.57
N ILE A 213 -0.70 0.25 27.26
CA ILE A 213 0.34 -0.76 27.55
C ILE A 213 0.91 -1.30 26.23
N GLU A 214 2.10 -1.91 26.33
CA GLU A 214 2.75 -2.54 25.19
C GLU A 214 1.90 -3.69 24.61
N SER A 215 2.07 -3.98 23.33
CA SER A 215 1.43 -5.15 22.72
C SER A 215 1.99 -6.46 23.29
N LEU A 216 1.20 -7.52 23.22
CA LEU A 216 1.72 -8.87 23.34
C LEU A 216 2.71 -9.16 22.20
N PRO A 217 3.66 -10.10 22.40
CA PRO A 217 4.61 -10.47 21.37
C PRO A 217 3.94 -10.99 20.10
N VAL A 218 4.35 -10.50 18.93
CA VAL A 218 3.79 -10.88 17.62
C VAL A 218 4.90 -11.10 16.61
N LEU A 219 4.65 -11.95 15.60
CA LEU A 219 5.57 -12.14 14.49
C LEU A 219 5.65 -10.86 13.64
N PRO A 220 6.86 -10.41 13.25
CA PRO A 220 7.03 -9.28 12.33
C PRO A 220 6.76 -9.68 10.88
N ALA A 221 5.49 -9.96 10.54
CA ALA A 221 5.09 -10.33 9.18
C ALA A 221 5.55 -9.29 8.14
N GLN A 222 5.61 -8.02 8.54
CA GLN A 222 6.11 -6.93 7.71
C GLN A 222 7.55 -7.14 7.26
N LEU A 223 8.41 -7.63 8.17
CA LEU A 223 9.81 -7.93 7.85
C LEU A 223 9.91 -9.07 6.84
N GLY A 224 9.13 -10.14 7.04
CA GLY A 224 9.04 -11.25 6.09
C GLY A 224 8.59 -10.79 4.70
N GLU A 225 7.56 -9.96 4.62
CA GLU A 225 7.08 -9.38 3.36
C GLU A 225 8.12 -8.46 2.70
N SER A 226 8.85 -7.67 3.50
CA SER A 226 9.91 -6.79 2.99
C SER A 226 11.07 -7.59 2.39
N VAL A 227 11.57 -8.59 3.12
CA VAL A 227 12.67 -9.46 2.65
C VAL A 227 12.26 -10.22 1.39
N ALA A 228 11.07 -10.82 1.38
CA ALA A 228 10.55 -11.52 0.20
C ALA A 228 10.46 -10.58 -1.02
N SER A 229 9.94 -9.37 -0.83
CA SER A 229 9.83 -8.37 -1.90
C SER A 229 11.20 -7.94 -2.44
N LEU A 230 12.20 -7.71 -1.59
CA LEU A 230 13.58 -7.39 -2.03
C LEU A 230 14.21 -8.56 -2.77
N ALA A 231 14.03 -9.79 -2.28
CA ALA A 231 14.54 -10.98 -2.94
C ALA A 231 13.92 -11.15 -4.34
N ILE A 232 12.60 -10.94 -4.46
CA ILE A 232 11.88 -10.97 -5.76
C ILE A 232 12.41 -9.86 -6.68
N ALA A 233 12.59 -8.63 -6.18
CA ALA A 233 13.14 -7.52 -6.97
C ALA A 233 14.53 -7.85 -7.51
N ALA A 234 15.42 -8.33 -6.64
CA ALA A 234 16.78 -8.72 -6.99
C ALA A 234 16.78 -9.88 -8.02
N PHE A 235 15.96 -10.89 -7.80
CA PHE A 235 15.84 -12.02 -8.72
C PHE A 235 15.31 -11.56 -10.09
N CYS A 236 14.26 -10.76 -10.13
CA CYS A 236 13.70 -10.21 -11.36
C CYS A 236 14.74 -9.36 -12.13
N LEU A 237 15.48 -8.49 -11.43
CA LEU A 237 16.44 -7.60 -12.06
C LEU A 237 17.72 -8.32 -12.50
N LEU A 238 18.30 -9.16 -11.64
CA LEU A 238 19.63 -9.73 -11.84
C LEU A 238 19.61 -11.07 -12.60
N VAL A 239 18.54 -11.84 -12.47
CA VAL A 239 18.45 -13.18 -13.06
C VAL A 239 17.50 -13.22 -14.24
N VAL A 240 16.26 -12.75 -14.06
CA VAL A 240 15.22 -12.85 -15.07
C VAL A 240 15.43 -11.86 -16.20
N HIS A 241 15.70 -10.60 -15.87
CA HIS A 241 15.83 -9.52 -16.86
C HIS A 241 16.92 -9.80 -17.92
N PRO A 242 18.12 -10.25 -17.56
CA PRO A 242 19.14 -10.59 -18.57
C PRO A 242 18.79 -11.82 -19.44
N ARG A 243 17.92 -12.69 -18.94
CA ARG A 243 17.53 -13.97 -19.60
C ARG A 243 16.11 -13.96 -20.13
N LYS A 244 15.47 -12.79 -20.16
CA LYS A 244 14.09 -12.69 -20.62
C LYS A 244 13.94 -13.15 -22.08
N ARG A 245 12.87 -13.87 -22.36
CA ARG A 245 12.59 -14.43 -23.70
C ARG A 245 11.70 -13.52 -24.55
N TYR A 246 10.91 -12.65 -23.90
CA TYR A 246 10.00 -11.70 -24.54
C TYR A 246 9.81 -10.48 -23.63
N ASP A 247 9.33 -9.37 -24.18
CA ASP A 247 8.99 -8.18 -23.37
C ASP A 247 7.73 -8.47 -22.55
N GLY A 248 7.80 -8.23 -21.24
CA GLY A 248 6.79 -8.58 -20.23
C GLY A 248 7.11 -9.83 -19.41
N HIS A 249 8.21 -10.56 -19.74
CA HIS A 249 8.58 -11.78 -19.01
C HIS A 249 8.94 -11.51 -17.56
N VAL A 250 9.66 -10.42 -17.28
CA VAL A 250 10.03 -10.03 -15.90
C VAL A 250 8.80 -9.74 -15.06
N PHE A 251 7.82 -9.04 -15.64
CA PHE A 251 6.56 -8.74 -14.94
C PHE A 251 5.77 -10.00 -14.60
N VAL A 252 5.68 -10.94 -15.55
CA VAL A 252 5.00 -12.23 -15.31
C VAL A 252 5.65 -13.00 -14.16
N VAL A 253 6.98 -13.09 -14.15
CA VAL A 253 7.72 -13.77 -13.08
C VAL A 253 7.51 -13.05 -11.75
N PHE A 254 7.55 -11.72 -11.72
CA PHE A 254 7.22 -10.93 -10.52
C PHE A 254 5.83 -11.29 -9.99
N VAL A 255 4.80 -11.27 -10.85
CA VAL A 255 3.41 -11.55 -10.43
C VAL A 255 3.30 -12.94 -9.82
N VAL A 256 3.90 -13.96 -10.43
CA VAL A 256 3.87 -15.33 -9.90
C VAL A 256 4.58 -15.42 -8.56
N LEU A 257 5.81 -14.93 -8.47
CA LEU A 257 6.60 -15.03 -7.25
C LEU A 257 5.97 -14.24 -6.10
N TYR A 258 5.45 -13.04 -6.39
CA TYR A 258 4.79 -12.22 -5.38
C TYR A 258 3.47 -12.87 -4.90
N ALA A 259 2.67 -13.41 -5.82
CA ALA A 259 1.43 -14.09 -5.47
C ALA A 259 1.69 -15.32 -4.58
N VAL A 260 2.73 -16.11 -4.90
CA VAL A 260 3.14 -17.25 -4.07
C VAL A 260 3.66 -16.80 -2.70
N ALA A 261 4.56 -15.82 -2.66
CA ALA A 261 5.08 -15.29 -1.41
C ALA A 261 3.95 -14.72 -0.54
N ARG A 262 3.02 -13.96 -1.14
CA ARG A 262 1.87 -13.39 -0.45
C ARG A 262 0.91 -14.47 0.07
N PHE A 263 0.68 -15.53 -0.71
CA PHE A 263 -0.12 -16.67 -0.28
C PHE A 263 0.46 -17.35 0.95
N LEU A 264 1.78 -17.58 0.98
CA LEU A 264 2.46 -18.21 2.11
C LEU A 264 2.51 -17.31 3.35
N LEU A 265 2.80 -16.03 3.15
CA LEU A 265 2.90 -15.07 4.27
C LEU A 265 1.54 -14.75 4.91
N GLU A 266 0.42 -15.01 4.22
CA GLU A 266 -0.93 -14.82 4.76
C GLU A 266 -1.19 -15.69 5.99
N PHE A 267 -0.63 -16.89 6.05
CA PHE A 267 -0.78 -17.78 7.21
C PHE A 267 -0.14 -17.23 8.51
N PHE A 268 0.77 -16.29 8.39
CA PHE A 268 1.46 -15.66 9.52
C PHE A 268 0.87 -14.31 9.92
N ARG A 269 -0.21 -13.87 9.28
CA ARG A 269 -0.85 -12.58 9.56
C ARG A 269 -1.98 -12.73 10.56
N ALA A 270 -2.20 -11.68 11.37
CA ALA A 270 -3.23 -11.64 12.41
C ALA A 270 -4.49 -10.87 12.01
N ASP A 271 -4.44 -10.11 10.90
CA ASP A 271 -5.58 -9.28 10.46
C ASP A 271 -6.61 -10.12 9.70
N ASP A 272 -7.86 -10.04 10.12
CA ASP A 272 -8.98 -10.64 9.40
C ASP A 272 -9.29 -9.82 8.14
N ARG A 273 -9.25 -10.48 6.99
CA ARG A 273 -9.48 -9.86 5.66
C ARG A 273 -10.66 -10.45 4.92
N GLY A 274 -11.52 -11.14 5.66
CA GLY A 274 -12.58 -11.95 5.06
C GLY A 274 -12.01 -13.13 4.28
N GLY A 275 -12.80 -14.15 4.09
CA GLY A 275 -12.40 -15.36 3.38
C GLY A 275 -13.59 -16.13 2.84
N ILE A 276 -13.32 -16.92 1.81
CA ILE A 276 -14.26 -17.90 1.24
C ILE A 276 -13.51 -19.24 1.19
N LEU A 277 -14.15 -20.31 1.64
CA LEU A 277 -13.60 -21.68 1.62
C LEU A 277 -12.20 -21.77 2.29
N ALA A 278 -12.07 -21.22 3.50
CA ALA A 278 -10.85 -21.24 4.32
C ALA A 278 -9.63 -20.49 3.71
N LEU A 279 -9.78 -19.78 2.61
CA LEU A 279 -8.75 -18.92 2.02
C LEU A 279 -9.17 -17.45 2.13
N SER A 280 -8.21 -16.57 2.42
CA SER A 280 -8.44 -15.13 2.41
C SER A 280 -8.69 -14.59 1.01
N THR A 281 -9.33 -13.44 0.90
CA THR A 281 -9.53 -12.75 -0.38
C THR A 281 -8.22 -12.53 -1.12
N SER A 282 -7.13 -12.22 -0.41
CA SER A 282 -5.80 -12.03 -1.01
C SER A 282 -5.22 -13.32 -1.57
N GLN A 283 -5.50 -14.47 -0.96
CA GLN A 283 -5.07 -15.78 -1.47
C GLN A 283 -5.82 -16.16 -2.75
N TRP A 284 -7.13 -15.93 -2.81
CA TRP A 284 -7.91 -16.15 -4.04
C TRP A 284 -7.45 -15.28 -5.20
N VAL A 285 -7.21 -14.00 -4.96
CA VAL A 285 -6.63 -13.08 -5.96
C VAL A 285 -5.26 -13.61 -6.42
N GLY A 286 -4.43 -14.09 -5.50
CA GLY A 286 -3.13 -14.71 -5.81
C GLY A 286 -3.26 -15.90 -6.75
N VAL A 287 -4.18 -16.84 -6.48
CA VAL A 287 -4.42 -18.01 -7.33
C VAL A 287 -4.84 -17.59 -8.74
N VAL A 288 -5.79 -16.66 -8.87
CA VAL A 288 -6.23 -16.14 -10.18
C VAL A 288 -5.09 -15.50 -10.94
N LEU A 289 -4.26 -14.69 -10.26
CA LEU A 289 -3.10 -14.04 -10.87
C LEU A 289 -2.05 -15.04 -11.35
N VAL A 290 -1.76 -16.10 -10.59
CA VAL A 290 -0.82 -17.16 -11.00
C VAL A 290 -1.33 -17.88 -12.23
N VAL A 291 -2.61 -18.25 -12.26
CA VAL A 291 -3.21 -18.92 -13.41
C VAL A 291 -3.15 -18.02 -14.65
N ALA A 292 -3.60 -16.76 -14.54
CA ALA A 292 -3.59 -15.82 -15.64
C ALA A 292 -2.17 -15.53 -16.16
N ALA A 293 -1.21 -15.32 -15.28
CA ALA A 293 0.20 -15.10 -15.61
C ALA A 293 0.81 -16.33 -16.30
N SER A 294 0.50 -17.54 -15.82
CA SER A 294 0.97 -18.79 -16.42
C SER A 294 0.39 -18.99 -17.82
N VAL A 295 -0.92 -18.80 -18.00
CA VAL A 295 -1.56 -18.90 -19.32
C VAL A 295 -0.96 -17.87 -20.30
N PHE A 296 -0.76 -16.63 -19.84
CA PHE A 296 -0.11 -15.61 -20.66
C PHE A 296 1.31 -16.01 -21.05
N HIS A 297 2.10 -16.49 -20.09
CA HIS A 297 3.48 -16.96 -20.33
C HIS A 297 3.54 -18.05 -21.41
N PHE A 298 2.73 -19.09 -21.26
CA PHE A 298 2.71 -20.20 -22.24
C PHE A 298 2.22 -19.75 -23.62
N ARG A 299 1.24 -18.85 -23.70
CA ARG A 299 0.80 -18.30 -24.99
C ARG A 299 1.91 -17.50 -25.66
N ARG A 300 2.63 -16.67 -24.90
CA ARG A 300 3.76 -15.88 -25.41
C ARG A 300 4.92 -16.77 -25.87
N LEU A 301 5.24 -17.81 -25.13
CA LEU A 301 6.29 -18.75 -25.53
C LEU A 301 5.96 -19.46 -26.87
N LYS A 302 4.70 -19.85 -27.06
CA LYS A 302 4.25 -20.48 -28.31
C LYS A 302 4.27 -19.53 -29.51
N SER A 303 4.16 -18.24 -29.30
CA SER A 303 4.20 -17.21 -30.34
C SER A 303 5.61 -16.79 -30.76
N LEU A 304 6.65 -17.21 -30.02
CA LEU A 304 8.03 -16.94 -30.40
C LEU A 304 8.42 -17.82 -31.59
N PRO A 305 9.19 -17.28 -32.56
CA PRO A 305 9.76 -18.12 -33.64
C PRO A 305 10.63 -19.21 -33.02
N ALA A 306 10.55 -20.43 -33.58
CA ALA A 306 11.44 -21.51 -33.17
C ALA A 306 12.90 -21.04 -33.34
N ILE A 307 13.68 -21.12 -32.27
CA ILE A 307 15.12 -20.88 -32.37
C ILE A 307 15.70 -21.98 -33.27
N PRO A 308 16.38 -21.62 -34.37
CA PRO A 308 16.96 -22.61 -35.27
C PRO A 308 18.03 -23.46 -34.58
#